data_deb272183838e07153a45612a44294df
#
_entry.id   deb272183838e07153a45612a44294df
#
_cell.length_a   1.000
_cell.length_b   1.000
_cell.length_c   1.000
_cell.angle_alpha   90.00
_cell.angle_beta   90.00
_cell.angle_gamma   90.00
#
_symmetry.space_group_name_H-M   'P 1'
#
loop_
_entity.id
_entity.type
_entity.pdbx_description
1 polymer ?
#
loop_
_entity_poly.entity_id
_entity_poly.type
_entity_poly.pdbx_seq_one_letter_code
_entity_poly.pdbx_strand_id
1 'polypeptide(L)'
;GMNFHCQELMKHETKDKKARRRLIVSFKLMLDFYGMKLVDEETGEVEKAPNWEERFAHLNRSTHNHLRITRILKFLGEFELEKYQVPWLEFLLRAAFVDASLPNIRDSLGTYWIGCVKENQERQRLMGLYNEYEKKQKPVYHEVSDSSRTLKTALPIGVSPLSQYIKTIQACTRNIFSAESNMAQCPHFAY
;
A
#
# COMPACT_ATOMS: atom_id res chain seq x y z
N GLY A 1 -12.31 13.86 8.34
CA GLY A 1 -12.97 13.85 7.03
C GLY A 1 -12.58 15.08 6.26
N MET A 2 -12.29 14.92 4.97
CA MET A 2 -12.02 16.03 4.07
C MET A 2 -13.22 16.99 4.06
N ASN A 3 -12.96 18.30 4.13
CA ASN A 3 -13.99 19.32 4.17
C ASN A 3 -14.88 19.23 2.92
N PHE A 4 -16.22 19.37 3.05
CA PHE A 4 -17.19 19.29 1.95
C PHE A 4 -16.83 20.15 0.75
N HIS A 5 -16.26 21.33 1.01
CA HIS A 5 -15.78 22.25 -0.03
C HIS A 5 -14.60 21.67 -0.85
N CYS A 6 -13.67 20.95 -0.22
CA CYS A 6 -12.58 20.26 -0.94
C CYS A 6 -13.12 19.13 -1.83
N GLN A 7 -14.15 18.40 -1.38
CA GLN A 7 -14.76 17.33 -2.17
C GLN A 7 -15.49 17.86 -3.41
N GLU A 8 -16.14 19.02 -3.29
CA GLU A 8 -16.78 19.68 -4.43
C GLU A 8 -15.76 20.20 -5.47
N LEU A 9 -14.69 20.86 -5.01
CA LEU A 9 -13.61 21.31 -5.89
C LEU A 9 -12.96 20.14 -6.62
N MET A 10 -12.71 19.03 -5.91
CA MET A 10 -12.16 17.81 -6.50
C MET A 10 -13.08 17.20 -7.56
N LYS A 11 -14.39 17.17 -7.33
CA LYS A 11 -15.38 16.73 -8.33
C LYS A 11 -15.41 17.62 -9.59
N HIS A 12 -15.11 18.90 -9.45
CA HIS A 12 -15.05 19.81 -10.59
C HIS A 12 -13.76 19.57 -11.41
N GLU A 13 -12.63 19.32 -10.75
CA GLU A 13 -11.36 19.02 -11.41
C GLU A 13 -11.37 17.67 -12.14
N THR A 14 -12.07 16.66 -11.62
CA THR A 14 -12.18 15.35 -12.31
C THR A 14 -12.96 15.41 -13.61
N LYS A 15 -13.85 16.39 -13.78
CA LYS A 15 -14.57 16.65 -15.04
C LYS A 15 -13.70 17.35 -16.10
N ASP A 16 -12.62 18.00 -15.67
CA ASP A 16 -11.68 18.62 -16.63
C ASP A 16 -10.76 17.54 -17.23
N LYS A 17 -10.95 17.29 -18.52
CA LYS A 17 -10.13 16.33 -19.29
C LYS A 17 -8.63 16.64 -19.21
N LYS A 18 -8.25 17.92 -19.11
CA LYS A 18 -6.86 18.35 -19.01
C LYS A 18 -6.27 18.02 -17.64
N ALA A 19 -7.03 18.26 -16.55
CA ALA A 19 -6.63 17.87 -15.22
C ALA A 19 -6.48 16.34 -15.11
N ARG A 20 -7.49 15.58 -15.56
CA ARG A 20 -7.43 14.11 -15.57
C ARG A 20 -6.20 13.57 -16.32
N ARG A 21 -5.86 14.14 -17.47
CA ARG A 21 -4.66 13.77 -18.23
C ARG A 21 -3.37 14.01 -17.43
N ARG A 22 -3.28 15.14 -16.72
CA ARG A 22 -2.13 15.45 -15.85
C ARG A 22 -1.99 14.46 -14.70
N LEU A 23 -3.11 14.04 -14.10
CA LEU A 23 -3.11 13.03 -13.04
C LEU A 23 -2.57 11.70 -13.54
N ILE A 24 -2.99 11.24 -14.73
CA ILE A 24 -2.48 10.00 -15.34
C ILE A 24 -0.97 10.11 -15.62
N VAL A 25 -0.51 11.24 -16.15
CA VAL A 25 0.93 11.49 -16.36
C VAL A 25 1.70 11.42 -15.04
N SER A 26 1.19 12.04 -13.99
CA SER A 26 1.80 11.98 -12.65
C SER A 26 1.84 10.55 -12.11
N PHE A 27 0.78 9.78 -12.31
CA PHE A 27 0.74 8.36 -11.93
C PHE A 27 1.80 7.55 -12.68
N LYS A 28 1.94 7.74 -14.00
CA LYS A 28 3.00 7.09 -14.80
C LYS A 28 4.40 7.41 -14.29
N LEU A 29 4.67 8.68 -13.95
CA LEU A 29 5.95 9.09 -13.37
C LEU A 29 6.23 8.39 -12.04
N MET A 30 5.20 8.24 -11.21
CA MET A 30 5.35 7.52 -9.94
C MET A 30 5.55 6.02 -10.13
N LEU A 31 4.90 5.40 -11.12
CA LEU A 31 5.16 4.02 -11.48
C LEU A 31 6.61 3.82 -11.92
N ASP A 32 7.12 4.67 -12.83
CA ASP A 32 8.53 4.63 -13.28
C ASP A 32 9.51 4.80 -12.13
N PHE A 33 9.23 5.73 -11.22
CA PHE A 33 10.03 5.90 -9.99
C PHE A 33 10.14 4.62 -9.16
N TYR A 34 9.09 3.78 -9.16
CA TYR A 34 9.08 2.48 -8.48
C TYR A 34 9.55 1.31 -9.37
N GLY A 35 9.99 1.55 -10.60
CA GLY A 35 10.44 0.51 -11.53
C GLY A 35 9.30 -0.22 -12.23
N MET A 36 8.18 0.45 -12.42
CA MET A 36 6.98 -0.06 -13.07
C MET A 36 6.57 0.86 -14.22
N LYS A 37 5.81 0.34 -15.18
CA LYS A 37 5.24 1.13 -16.27
C LYS A 37 3.78 0.76 -16.49
N LEU A 38 2.97 1.77 -16.80
CA LEU A 38 1.61 1.58 -17.29
C LEU A 38 1.66 1.24 -18.78
N VAL A 39 1.24 0.04 -19.14
CA VAL A 39 1.28 -0.45 -20.52
C VAL A 39 0.06 0.03 -21.30
N ASP A 40 -1.11 -0.07 -20.68
CA ASP A 40 -2.37 0.32 -21.25
C ASP A 40 -3.15 1.24 -20.30
N GLU A 41 -3.53 2.41 -20.80
CA GLU A 41 -4.33 3.39 -20.04
C GLU A 41 -5.80 2.96 -19.88
N GLU A 42 -6.32 2.14 -20.77
CA GLU A 42 -7.72 1.73 -20.72
C GLU A 42 -7.93 0.60 -19.70
N THR A 43 -7.08 -0.41 -19.74
CA THR A 43 -7.15 -1.55 -18.83
C THR A 43 -6.45 -1.29 -17.49
N GLY A 44 -5.50 -0.36 -17.45
CA GLY A 44 -4.68 -0.10 -16.28
C GLY A 44 -3.54 -1.11 -16.08
N GLU A 45 -3.20 -1.89 -17.11
CA GLU A 45 -2.18 -2.92 -17.03
C GLU A 45 -0.80 -2.34 -16.71
N VAL A 46 -0.12 -2.97 -15.75
CA VAL A 46 1.20 -2.56 -15.24
C VAL A 46 2.20 -3.67 -15.44
N GLU A 47 3.39 -3.30 -15.92
CA GLU A 47 4.55 -4.20 -16.09
C GLU A 47 5.80 -3.63 -15.43
N LYS A 48 6.86 -4.46 -15.37
CA LYS A 48 8.19 -4.03 -14.96
C LYS A 48 8.75 -3.04 -15.99
N ALA A 49 9.28 -1.90 -15.51
CA ALA A 49 10.01 -0.95 -16.34
C ALA A 49 11.46 -1.42 -16.56
N PRO A 50 12.21 -0.88 -17.53
CA PRO A 50 13.61 -1.28 -17.77
C PRO A 50 14.53 -1.10 -16.55
N ASN A 51 14.22 -0.18 -15.67
CA ASN A 51 14.97 0.15 -14.45
C ASN A 51 14.50 -0.62 -13.20
N TRP A 52 13.65 -1.65 -13.36
CA TRP A 52 12.95 -2.32 -12.26
C TRP A 52 13.85 -2.92 -11.20
N GLU A 53 15.01 -3.48 -11.56
CA GLU A 53 15.89 -4.17 -10.60
C GLU A 53 16.39 -3.21 -9.51
N GLU A 54 16.95 -2.08 -9.93
CA GLU A 54 17.44 -1.04 -9.02
C GLU A 54 16.29 -0.46 -8.17
N ARG A 55 15.16 -0.17 -8.82
CA ARG A 55 14.02 0.45 -8.16
C ARG A 55 13.31 -0.50 -7.18
N PHE A 56 13.21 -1.77 -7.51
CA PHE A 56 12.68 -2.78 -6.60
C PHE A 56 13.61 -3.02 -5.41
N ALA A 57 14.92 -3.06 -5.63
CA ALA A 57 15.89 -3.12 -4.55
C ALA A 57 15.76 -1.92 -3.60
N HIS A 58 15.52 -0.72 -4.14
CA HIS A 58 15.25 0.48 -3.36
C HIS A 58 13.91 0.39 -2.62
N LEU A 59 12.83 -0.02 -3.28
CA LEU A 59 11.50 -0.15 -2.69
C LEU A 59 11.48 -1.17 -1.53
N ASN A 60 12.18 -2.28 -1.67
CA ASN A 60 12.34 -3.29 -0.63
C ASN A 60 13.04 -2.77 0.64
N ARG A 61 13.91 -1.77 0.52
CA ARG A 61 14.65 -1.19 1.66
C ARG A 61 13.98 0.02 2.28
N SER A 62 13.19 0.76 1.49
CA SER A 62 12.63 2.06 1.89
C SER A 62 11.15 1.98 2.23
N THR A 63 10.85 1.74 3.49
CA THR A 63 9.47 1.67 4.01
C THR A 63 8.69 2.99 3.87
N HIS A 64 9.37 4.14 3.76
CA HIS A 64 8.72 5.42 3.48
C HIS A 64 7.95 5.43 2.16
N ASN A 65 8.41 4.67 1.17
CA ASN A 65 7.73 4.54 -0.11
C ASN A 65 6.41 3.76 0.02
N HIS A 66 6.29 2.86 0.99
CA HIS A 66 5.04 2.13 1.23
C HIS A 66 3.90 3.09 1.61
N LEU A 67 4.18 4.10 2.45
CA LEU A 67 3.20 5.14 2.79
C LEU A 67 2.81 6.00 1.58
N ARG A 68 3.77 6.28 0.69
CA ARG A 68 3.49 7.03 -0.55
C ARG A 68 2.60 6.23 -1.49
N ILE A 69 2.84 4.92 -1.64
CA ILE A 69 1.97 4.01 -2.42
C ILE A 69 0.55 4.01 -1.85
N THR A 70 0.40 3.93 -0.53
CA THR A 70 -0.92 4.03 0.13
C THR A 70 -1.65 5.33 -0.25
N ARG A 71 -0.94 6.46 -0.27
CA ARG A 71 -1.52 7.75 -0.65
C ARG A 71 -1.91 7.81 -2.12
N ILE A 72 -1.09 7.23 -3.00
CA ILE A 72 -1.39 7.16 -4.44
C ILE A 72 -2.63 6.29 -4.68
N LEU A 73 -2.74 5.13 -4.02
CA LEU A 73 -3.92 4.26 -4.13
C LEU A 73 -5.20 4.97 -3.67
N LYS A 74 -5.16 5.67 -2.53
CA LYS A 74 -6.29 6.49 -2.06
C LYS A 74 -6.64 7.59 -3.05
N PHE A 75 -5.63 8.30 -3.54
CA PHE A 75 -5.80 9.34 -4.54
C PHE A 75 -6.49 8.81 -5.82
N LEU A 76 -6.07 7.65 -6.34
CA LEU A 76 -6.71 7.05 -7.50
C LEU A 76 -8.21 6.78 -7.26
N GLY A 77 -8.58 6.31 -6.07
CA GLY A 77 -9.99 6.10 -5.71
C GLY A 77 -10.80 7.39 -5.54
N GLU A 78 -10.17 8.47 -5.09
CA GLU A 78 -10.85 9.77 -4.88
C GLU A 78 -11.05 10.53 -6.18
N PHE A 79 -10.14 10.38 -7.16
CA PHE A 79 -10.16 11.10 -8.43
C PHE A 79 -10.75 10.30 -9.62
N GLU A 80 -11.60 9.32 -9.34
CA GLU A 80 -12.28 8.51 -10.38
C GLU A 80 -11.30 7.80 -11.33
N LEU A 81 -10.17 7.34 -10.77
CA LEU A 81 -9.14 6.59 -11.46
C LEU A 81 -9.02 5.16 -10.89
N GLU A 82 -10.11 4.63 -10.34
CA GLU A 82 -10.20 3.32 -9.69
C GLU A 82 -9.75 2.18 -10.60
N LYS A 83 -9.92 2.33 -11.91
CA LYS A 83 -9.50 1.36 -12.91
C LYS A 83 -8.00 1.03 -12.85
N TYR A 84 -7.18 1.89 -12.26
CA TYR A 84 -5.75 1.63 -12.06
C TYR A 84 -5.41 0.95 -10.74
N GLN A 85 -6.30 0.97 -9.74
CA GLN A 85 -6.02 0.40 -8.43
C GLN A 85 -5.84 -1.12 -8.49
N VAL A 86 -6.80 -1.81 -9.11
CA VAL A 86 -6.86 -3.27 -9.14
C VAL A 86 -5.71 -3.87 -9.95
N PRO A 87 -5.45 -3.49 -11.21
CA PRO A 87 -4.35 -4.04 -11.98
C PRO A 87 -2.98 -3.78 -11.34
N TRP A 88 -2.80 -2.60 -10.74
CA TRP A 88 -1.54 -2.29 -10.03
C TRP A 88 -1.35 -3.18 -8.81
N LEU A 89 -2.39 -3.41 -8.02
CA LEU A 89 -2.31 -4.30 -6.85
C LEU A 89 -2.11 -5.76 -7.25
N GLU A 90 -2.70 -6.24 -8.34
CA GLU A 90 -2.45 -7.57 -8.87
C GLU A 90 -1.00 -7.76 -9.31
N PHE A 91 -0.44 -6.74 -9.98
CA PHE A 91 0.98 -6.73 -10.32
C PHE A 91 1.86 -6.81 -9.07
N LEU A 92 1.57 -5.99 -8.04
CA LEU A 92 2.31 -5.96 -6.79
C LEU A 92 2.19 -7.28 -6.01
N LEU A 93 1.02 -7.93 -6.02
CA LEU A 93 0.82 -9.26 -5.45
C LEU A 93 1.70 -10.30 -6.14
N ARG A 94 1.75 -10.31 -7.48
CA ARG A 94 2.63 -11.21 -8.23
C ARG A 94 4.10 -10.95 -7.94
N ALA A 95 4.52 -9.69 -7.93
CA ALA A 95 5.90 -9.31 -7.61
C ALA A 95 6.32 -9.69 -6.17
N ALA A 96 5.37 -9.65 -5.22
CA ALA A 96 5.65 -9.98 -3.82
C ALA A 96 5.70 -11.49 -3.55
N PHE A 97 4.82 -12.27 -4.18
CA PHE A 97 4.60 -13.67 -3.81
C PHE A 97 5.04 -14.67 -4.89
N VAL A 98 4.89 -14.35 -6.17
CA VAL A 98 5.20 -15.26 -7.28
C VAL A 98 6.65 -15.04 -7.74
N ASP A 99 6.97 -13.84 -8.17
CA ASP A 99 8.33 -13.48 -8.62
C ASP A 99 9.30 -13.33 -7.44
N ALA A 100 8.79 -13.11 -6.24
CA ALA A 100 9.54 -12.79 -5.03
C ALA A 100 10.56 -11.63 -5.22
N SER A 101 10.29 -10.75 -6.18
CA SER A 101 11.13 -9.57 -6.46
C SER A 101 10.87 -8.42 -5.48
N LEU A 102 9.69 -8.40 -4.84
CA LEU A 102 9.28 -7.42 -3.83
C LEU A 102 8.79 -8.07 -2.52
N PRO A 103 9.57 -8.92 -1.85
CA PRO A 103 9.09 -9.65 -0.67
C PRO A 103 8.71 -8.73 0.51
N ASN A 104 9.35 -7.58 0.64
CA ASN A 104 9.18 -6.71 1.80
C ASN A 104 7.92 -5.83 1.75
N ILE A 105 7.16 -5.84 0.64
CA ILE A 105 5.88 -5.12 0.56
C ILE A 105 4.67 -5.93 1.04
N ARG A 106 4.84 -7.22 1.36
CA ARG A 106 3.74 -8.15 1.71
C ARG A 106 2.84 -7.61 2.81
N ASP A 107 3.44 -7.20 3.93
CA ASP A 107 2.68 -6.65 5.06
C ASP A 107 1.89 -5.41 4.67
N SER A 108 2.48 -4.55 3.83
CA SER A 108 1.81 -3.33 3.35
C SER A 108 0.64 -3.65 2.41
N LEU A 109 0.77 -4.68 1.57
CA LEU A 109 -0.30 -5.17 0.69
C LEU A 109 -1.53 -5.59 1.50
N GLY A 110 -1.36 -6.51 2.45
CA GLY A 110 -2.46 -7.06 3.23
C GLY A 110 -3.07 -6.07 4.22
N THR A 111 -2.22 -5.27 4.89
CA THR A 111 -2.67 -4.40 5.97
C THR A 111 -3.27 -3.08 5.46
N TYR A 112 -2.73 -2.52 4.37
CA TYR A 112 -3.07 -1.14 3.96
C TYR A 112 -3.56 -1.02 2.52
N TRP A 113 -2.85 -1.63 1.55
CA TRP A 113 -3.04 -1.28 0.15
C TRP A 113 -4.31 -1.84 -0.45
N ILE A 114 -4.61 -3.12 -0.20
CA ILE A 114 -5.85 -3.75 -0.65
C ILE A 114 -7.07 -3.03 -0.04
N GLY A 115 -6.95 -2.57 1.21
CA GLY A 115 -7.98 -1.78 1.87
C GLY A 115 -8.29 -0.42 1.22
N CYS A 116 -7.39 0.10 0.36
CA CYS A 116 -7.60 1.35 -0.38
C CYS A 116 -8.49 1.19 -1.62
N VAL A 117 -8.75 -0.04 -2.07
CA VAL A 117 -9.63 -0.30 -3.23
C VAL A 117 -11.04 0.14 -2.90
N LYS A 118 -11.61 0.99 -3.75
CA LYS A 118 -12.93 1.58 -3.52
C LYS A 118 -14.05 0.56 -3.68
N GLU A 119 -13.96 -0.28 -4.71
CA GLU A 119 -14.95 -1.32 -4.98
C GLU A 119 -14.81 -2.50 -4.01
N ASN A 120 -15.89 -2.79 -3.28
CA ASN A 120 -15.87 -3.81 -2.23
C ASN A 120 -15.64 -5.23 -2.77
N GLN A 121 -16.22 -5.54 -3.93
CA GLN A 121 -16.10 -6.86 -4.57
C GLN A 121 -14.64 -7.15 -4.96
N GLU A 122 -13.99 -6.19 -5.62
CA GLU A 122 -12.58 -6.29 -6.01
C GLU A 122 -11.65 -6.33 -4.81
N ARG A 123 -11.95 -5.56 -3.78
CA ARG A 123 -11.19 -5.60 -2.51
C ARG A 123 -11.23 -6.98 -1.85
N GLN A 124 -12.41 -7.61 -1.80
CA GLN A 124 -12.56 -8.96 -1.26
C GLN A 124 -11.83 -10.01 -2.13
N ARG A 125 -11.92 -9.87 -3.44
CA ARG A 125 -11.21 -10.75 -4.39
C ARG A 125 -9.69 -10.67 -4.20
N LEU A 126 -9.13 -9.47 -4.14
CA LEU A 126 -7.69 -9.25 -3.92
C LEU A 126 -7.24 -9.76 -2.56
N MET A 127 -8.05 -9.58 -1.52
CA MET A 127 -7.75 -10.12 -0.19
C MET A 127 -7.77 -11.66 -0.19
N GLY A 128 -8.68 -12.27 -0.95
CA GLY A 128 -8.71 -13.72 -1.18
C GLY A 128 -7.41 -14.21 -1.82
N LEU A 129 -6.96 -13.56 -2.90
CA LEU A 129 -5.69 -13.87 -3.56
C LEU A 129 -4.48 -13.71 -2.64
N TYR A 130 -4.44 -12.63 -1.86
CA TYR A 130 -3.39 -12.40 -0.87
C TYR A 130 -3.29 -13.55 0.13
N ASN A 131 -4.43 -13.96 0.71
CA ASN A 131 -4.49 -15.04 1.69
C ASN A 131 -4.08 -16.39 1.09
N GLU A 132 -4.41 -16.64 -0.18
CA GLU A 132 -3.99 -17.86 -0.89
C GLU A 132 -2.46 -17.90 -1.07
N TYR A 133 -1.87 -16.80 -1.52
CA TYR A 133 -0.42 -16.70 -1.68
C TYR A 133 0.31 -16.82 -0.34
N GLU A 134 -0.20 -16.20 0.70
CA GLU A 134 0.38 -16.28 2.05
C GLU A 134 0.36 -17.72 2.59
N LYS A 135 -0.75 -18.44 2.39
CA LYS A 135 -0.86 -19.86 2.79
C LYS A 135 0.13 -20.75 2.04
N LYS A 136 0.35 -20.52 0.74
CA LYS A 136 1.30 -21.31 -0.07
C LYS A 136 2.75 -21.11 0.36
N GLN A 137 3.07 -20.00 1.02
CA GLN A 137 4.43 -19.70 1.47
C GLN A 137 4.72 -20.10 2.92
N LYS A 138 3.70 -20.37 3.74
CA LYS A 138 3.91 -20.95 5.08
C LYS A 138 4.33 -22.42 4.90
N PRO A 139 5.52 -22.83 5.39
CA PRO A 139 5.88 -24.25 5.38
C PRO A 139 4.80 -25.02 6.12
N VAL A 140 4.31 -26.11 5.52
CA VAL A 140 3.41 -27.06 6.17
C VAL A 140 4.25 -27.75 7.24
N TYR A 141 4.25 -27.25 8.47
CA TYR A 141 4.70 -28.03 9.60
C TYR A 141 3.65 -29.11 9.80
N HIS A 142 3.94 -30.32 9.31
CA HIS A 142 3.25 -31.50 9.77
C HIS A 142 3.50 -31.55 11.28
N GLU A 143 2.46 -31.37 12.07
CA GLU A 143 2.47 -31.76 13.47
C GLU A 143 2.75 -33.24 13.51
N VAL A 144 4.02 -33.61 13.66
CA VAL A 144 4.39 -34.94 14.07
C VAL A 144 3.93 -35.04 15.51
N SER A 145 2.81 -35.69 15.69
CA SER A 145 2.35 -36.15 17.03
C SER A 145 3.36 -37.15 17.57
N ASP A 146 4.44 -36.68 18.15
CA ASP A 146 5.35 -37.47 18.92
C ASP A 146 5.00 -37.31 20.40
N SER A 147 4.18 -38.25 20.87
CA SER A 147 3.96 -38.53 22.29
C SER A 147 5.23 -39.17 22.84
N SER A 148 6.16 -38.38 23.29
CA SER A 148 7.10 -38.71 24.38
C SER A 148 8.43 -37.96 24.23
N ARG A 149 8.62 -36.93 25.02
CA ARG A 149 9.76 -36.71 25.89
C ARG A 149 9.86 -35.26 26.37
N THR A 150 9.59 -35.12 27.65
CA THR A 150 10.01 -33.97 28.45
C THR A 150 11.48 -33.63 28.27
N LEU A 151 11.77 -32.42 27.81
CA LEU A 151 13.03 -31.73 28.15
C LEU A 151 12.77 -30.23 28.19
N LYS A 152 12.77 -29.73 29.44
CA LYS A 152 12.70 -28.30 29.76
C LYS A 152 14.02 -27.66 29.34
N THR A 153 13.97 -26.75 28.38
CA THR A 153 14.95 -25.66 28.29
C THR A 153 14.22 -24.43 27.80
N ALA A 154 13.97 -23.53 28.74
CA ALA A 154 13.39 -22.23 28.50
C ALA A 154 14.44 -21.34 27.79
N LEU A 155 14.18 -20.96 26.55
CA LEU A 155 14.83 -19.82 25.93
C LEU A 155 13.90 -18.61 26.04
N PRO A 156 14.41 -17.41 26.27
CA PRO A 156 13.57 -16.23 26.48
C PRO A 156 12.81 -15.87 25.21
N ILE A 157 11.51 -15.71 25.35
CA ILE A 157 10.60 -15.26 24.30
C ILE A 157 10.96 -13.83 23.97
N GLY A 158 11.70 -13.65 22.87
CA GLY A 158 11.93 -12.34 22.28
C GLY A 158 10.61 -11.76 21.78
N VAL A 159 10.25 -10.61 22.31
CA VAL A 159 9.10 -9.82 21.87
C VAL A 159 9.21 -9.59 20.35
N SER A 160 8.21 -10.06 19.61
CA SER A 160 8.14 -9.91 18.16
C SER A 160 8.33 -8.43 17.75
N PRO A 161 9.16 -8.12 16.74
CA PRO A 161 9.34 -6.74 16.22
C PRO A 161 8.05 -6.06 15.80
N LEU A 162 7.02 -6.83 15.44
CA LEU A 162 5.68 -6.36 15.06
C LEU A 162 4.96 -5.59 16.17
N SER A 163 5.08 -6.02 17.43
CA SER A 163 4.43 -5.35 18.57
C SER A 163 4.99 -3.93 18.81
N GLN A 164 6.28 -3.75 18.55
CA GLN A 164 6.95 -2.45 18.70
C GLN A 164 6.60 -1.51 17.54
N TYR A 165 6.47 -2.06 16.32
CA TYR A 165 6.11 -1.32 15.11
C TYR A 165 4.65 -0.83 15.15
N ILE A 166 3.72 -1.66 15.62
CA ILE A 166 2.30 -1.27 15.81
C ILE A 166 2.17 -0.13 16.83
N LYS A 167 2.92 -0.18 17.94
CA LYS A 167 2.94 0.91 18.93
C LYS A 167 3.48 2.21 18.36
N THR A 168 4.50 2.15 17.49
CA THR A 168 5.09 3.32 16.84
C THR A 168 4.13 3.96 15.83
N ILE A 169 3.41 3.15 15.04
CA ILE A 169 2.39 3.66 14.09
C ILE A 169 1.22 4.29 14.84
N GLN A 170 0.75 3.68 15.92
CA GLN A 170 -0.33 4.26 16.74
C GLN A 170 0.09 5.56 17.43
N ALA A 171 1.37 5.73 17.78
CA ALA A 171 1.91 6.99 18.30
C ALA A 171 2.01 8.06 17.20
N CYS A 172 2.44 7.70 15.99
CA CYS A 172 2.51 8.63 14.86
C CYS A 172 1.13 9.10 14.39
N THR A 173 0.12 8.21 14.36
CA THR A 173 -1.25 8.61 13.99
C THR A 173 -1.89 9.52 15.04
N ARG A 174 -1.63 9.33 16.34
CA ARG A 174 -2.09 10.25 17.38
C ARG A 174 -1.47 11.65 17.27
N ASN A 175 -0.19 11.73 16.89
CA ASN A 175 0.50 13.03 16.73
C ASN A 175 0.02 13.80 15.50
N ILE A 176 -0.39 13.12 14.43
CA ILE A 176 -0.96 13.78 13.23
C ILE A 176 -2.34 14.37 13.56
N PHE A 177 -3.18 13.68 14.33
CA PHE A 177 -4.47 14.21 14.79
C PHE A 177 -4.35 15.32 15.82
N SER A 178 -3.27 15.35 16.63
CA SER A 178 -3.01 16.40 17.61
C SER A 178 -2.44 17.68 16.97
N ALA A 179 -1.70 17.56 15.85
CA ALA A 179 -1.15 18.73 15.14
C ALA A 179 -2.23 19.50 14.37
N GLU A 180 -3.28 18.86 13.89
CA GLU A 180 -4.42 19.54 13.23
C GLU A 180 -5.25 20.40 14.20
N SER A 181 -5.26 20.06 15.50
CA SER A 181 -5.96 20.86 16.52
C SER A 181 -5.23 22.15 16.89
N ASN A 182 -3.94 22.26 16.62
CA ASN A 182 -3.13 23.44 16.97
C ASN A 182 -2.93 24.44 15.82
N MET A 183 -3.33 24.12 14.58
CA MET A 183 -3.27 25.09 13.46
C MET A 183 -4.47 26.05 13.38
N ALA A 184 -5.46 25.91 14.26
CA ALA A 184 -6.61 26.82 14.32
C ALA A 184 -6.35 28.12 15.13
N GLN A 185 -5.15 28.36 15.63
CA GLN A 185 -4.83 29.52 16.47
C GLN A 185 -3.58 30.30 16.01
N CYS A 186 -3.38 30.50 14.70
CA CYS A 186 -2.45 31.52 14.23
C CYS A 186 -3.20 32.63 13.49
N PRO A 187 -3.40 33.83 14.09
CA PRO A 187 -3.75 35.01 13.35
C PRO A 187 -2.46 35.61 12.74
N HIS A 188 -2.55 36.10 11.53
CA HIS A 188 -1.56 36.80 10.71
C HIS A 188 -0.86 35.95 9.64
N PHE A 189 -1.45 36.00 8.45
CA PHE A 189 -0.74 36.34 7.23
C PHE A 189 -1.72 37.05 6.28
N ALA A 190 -1.73 38.40 6.38
CA ALA A 190 -2.11 39.29 5.32
C ALA A 190 -0.84 39.56 4.51
N TYR A 191 -0.85 39.23 3.23
CA TYR A 191 -0.39 39.94 2.03
C TYR A 191 -0.55 39.01 0.83
#